data_ba80cdf01dedf9dc18f9df4ac9b8d96e
#
_entry.id   ba80cdf01dedf9dc18f9df4ac9b8d96e
#
_cell.length_a   1.000
_cell.length_b   1.000
_cell.length_c   1.000
_cell.angle_alpha   90.00
_cell.angle_beta   90.00
_cell.angle_gamma   90.00
#
_symmetry.space_group_name_H-M   'P 1'
#
loop_
_entity.id
_entity.type
_entity.pdbx_description
1 polymer ?
#
loop_
_entity_poly.entity_id
_entity_poly.type
_entity_poly.pdbx_seq_one_letter_code
_entity_poly.pdbx_strand_id
1 'polypeptide(L)'
;MDFQKQELLCNFVNCINYEQVETKRQIAILGSTGSIGRQTLDIMAEYPELFSPYLLTANTQAELLAEQAVKYGAKHVIIADNSKYEALKAMLSGHDIIVESGADAISNAMNIPAIDTVVTAMVGYSGLEPTINAIKNNKTIALANKETLVVAGELIYKLLEQSSSRIYPVDSEHGAIFQCLVGEDHDSIEKIILTASGGPFRTKSIEELQYVTKADALKHPNWSMGAKITIDSATMMNKGFEVLEARWLFDMRPDQIEVVVHPQSIIHSMVEFKDSSVKAQLGLPDMHLPIRYALGFPKRLESKCERMKVTDYANLTFEEPDYNKFPLLGMAFEAMKKAGNVPCVLNAANEIAVAAFLKEQIRFVEIPQIIQKTMDRISFIEHPSYTDYVNTNADAREYAASLIK
;
A
#
# COMPACT_ATOMS: atom_id res chain seq x y z
N MET A 1 -3.38 31.56 4.03
CA MET A 1 -3.16 30.14 4.35
C MET A 1 -4.44 29.63 4.96
N ASP A 2 -5.06 28.64 4.32
CA ASP A 2 -6.39 28.17 4.71
C ASP A 2 -6.25 27.28 5.96
N PHE A 3 -6.87 27.67 7.08
CA PHE A 3 -6.86 26.91 8.34
C PHE A 3 -7.32 25.46 8.16
N GLN A 4 -8.20 25.21 7.21
CA GLN A 4 -8.68 23.88 6.86
C GLN A 4 -7.59 22.99 6.24
N LYS A 5 -6.67 23.56 5.44
CA LYS A 5 -5.53 22.82 4.88
C LYS A 5 -4.53 22.37 5.93
N GLN A 6 -4.33 23.19 6.97
CA GLN A 6 -3.44 22.84 8.08
C GLN A 6 -4.02 21.74 8.96
N GLU A 7 -5.33 21.73 9.19
CA GLU A 7 -6.03 20.65 9.91
C GLU A 7 -6.01 19.32 9.15
N LEU A 8 -6.06 19.36 7.83
CA LEU A 8 -6.00 18.15 6.99
C LEU A 8 -4.62 17.49 6.98
N LEU A 9 -3.57 18.29 6.88
CA LEU A 9 -2.20 17.82 7.06
C LEU A 9 -1.98 17.28 8.49
N CYS A 10 -2.69 17.80 9.49
CA CYS A 10 -2.79 17.22 10.82
C CYS A 10 -3.36 15.80 10.80
N ASN A 11 -4.31 15.49 9.93
CA ASN A 11 -4.85 14.13 9.78
C ASN A 11 -3.85 13.15 9.16
N PHE A 12 -2.85 13.65 8.41
CA PHE A 12 -1.77 12.85 7.85
C PHE A 12 -0.47 12.92 8.66
N VAL A 13 -0.05 14.08 9.18
CA VAL A 13 1.34 14.25 9.70
C VAL A 13 1.46 14.99 11.05
N ASN A 14 0.61 15.94 11.43
CA ASN A 14 0.99 16.96 12.42
C ASN A 14 0.26 16.97 13.78
N CYS A 15 -0.69 16.11 14.09
CA CYS A 15 -1.34 16.14 15.40
C CYS A 15 -0.76 15.10 16.35
N ILE A 16 0.34 15.44 17.02
CA ILE A 16 0.87 14.65 18.12
C ILE A 16 0.08 14.97 19.38
N ASN A 17 -0.99 14.22 19.64
CA ASN A 17 -1.61 14.22 20.95
C ASN A 17 -1.06 13.03 21.75
N TYR A 18 -0.08 13.29 22.62
CA TYR A 18 0.61 12.26 23.41
C TYR A 18 -0.27 11.60 24.48
N GLU A 19 -1.48 12.11 24.73
CA GLU A 19 -2.35 11.66 25.83
C GLU A 19 -3.23 10.43 25.50
N GLN A 20 -3.30 9.96 24.26
CA GLN A 20 -4.26 8.93 23.82
C GLN A 20 -3.79 7.47 23.86
N VAL A 21 -2.77 7.09 24.61
CA VAL A 21 -2.20 5.72 24.53
C VAL A 21 -2.42 4.90 25.81
N GLU A 22 -3.54 5.02 26.48
CA GLU A 22 -3.82 4.15 27.66
C GLU A 22 -4.87 3.05 27.41
N THR A 23 -5.60 3.09 26.30
CA THR A 23 -6.59 2.04 26.00
C THR A 23 -6.08 1.04 24.98
N LYS A 24 -6.27 -0.26 25.30
CA LYS A 24 -5.95 -1.37 24.40
C LYS A 24 -6.77 -1.27 23.11
N ARG A 25 -6.11 -1.04 21.98
CA ARG A 25 -6.76 -0.85 20.68
C ARG A 25 -7.26 -2.17 20.10
N GLN A 26 -8.49 -2.15 19.58
CA GLN A 26 -9.11 -3.26 18.87
C GLN A 26 -8.83 -3.13 17.36
N ILE A 27 -8.09 -4.06 16.79
CA ILE A 27 -7.57 -3.95 15.44
C ILE A 27 -8.28 -4.91 14.49
N ALA A 28 -8.74 -4.38 13.36
CA ALA A 28 -9.13 -5.17 12.21
C ALA A 28 -7.93 -5.32 11.25
N ILE A 29 -7.64 -6.54 10.82
CA ILE A 29 -6.59 -6.81 9.83
C ILE A 29 -7.26 -7.35 8.55
N LEU A 30 -7.35 -6.51 7.54
CA LEU A 30 -7.89 -6.89 6.24
C LEU A 30 -6.79 -7.57 5.41
N GLY A 31 -6.84 -8.89 5.29
CA GLY A 31 -5.80 -9.70 4.66
C GLY A 31 -4.77 -10.24 5.64
N SER A 32 -5.20 -10.79 6.78
CA SER A 32 -4.34 -11.29 7.87
C SER A 32 -3.42 -12.42 7.46
N THR A 33 -3.79 -13.21 6.45
CA THR A 33 -3.00 -14.36 5.96
C THR A 33 -1.88 -13.96 5.00
N GLY A 34 -1.87 -12.71 4.52
CA GLY A 34 -0.80 -12.14 3.68
C GLY A 34 0.47 -11.80 4.48
N SER A 35 1.52 -11.37 3.77
CA SER A 35 2.81 -11.02 4.40
C SER A 35 2.66 -9.91 5.44
N ILE A 36 2.01 -8.79 5.09
CA ILE A 36 1.79 -7.66 6.01
C ILE A 36 0.90 -8.06 7.17
N GLY A 37 -0.20 -8.80 6.90
CA GLY A 37 -1.12 -9.23 7.96
C GLY A 37 -0.46 -10.13 9.00
N ARG A 38 0.40 -11.07 8.57
CA ARG A 38 1.16 -11.95 9.47
C ARG A 38 2.14 -11.17 10.33
N GLN A 39 2.93 -10.27 9.72
CA GLN A 39 3.87 -9.41 10.44
C GLN A 39 3.14 -8.45 11.40
N THR A 40 1.94 -7.98 11.04
CA THR A 40 1.09 -7.22 11.95
C THR A 40 0.71 -8.04 13.19
N LEU A 41 0.28 -9.29 13.01
CA LEU A 41 -0.04 -10.20 14.12
C LEU A 41 1.17 -10.52 14.99
N ASP A 42 2.35 -10.67 14.40
CA ASP A 42 3.61 -10.88 15.14
C ASP A 42 3.92 -9.66 16.03
N ILE A 43 3.80 -8.44 15.51
CA ILE A 43 3.98 -7.20 16.28
C ILE A 43 2.93 -7.10 17.41
N MET A 44 1.67 -7.39 17.11
CA MET A 44 0.60 -7.34 18.13
C MET A 44 0.83 -8.34 19.26
N ALA A 45 1.41 -9.51 18.94
CA ALA A 45 1.76 -10.51 19.94
C ALA A 45 2.95 -10.09 20.85
N GLU A 46 3.80 -9.17 20.38
CA GLU A 46 4.85 -8.56 21.22
C GLU A 46 4.28 -7.53 22.22
N TYR A 47 3.10 -6.95 21.93
CA TYR A 47 2.46 -5.90 22.72
C TYR A 47 0.99 -6.22 23.02
N PRO A 48 0.70 -7.33 23.74
CA PRO A 48 -0.68 -7.75 24.01
C PRO A 48 -1.43 -6.79 24.92
N GLU A 49 -0.75 -5.91 25.65
CA GLU A 49 -1.34 -4.84 26.46
C GLU A 49 -1.84 -3.67 25.63
N LEU A 50 -1.23 -3.42 24.45
CA LEU A 50 -1.58 -2.29 23.57
C LEU A 50 -2.57 -2.68 22.48
N PHE A 51 -2.52 -3.93 22.00
CA PHE A 51 -3.26 -4.36 20.82
C PHE A 51 -4.07 -5.62 21.08
N SER A 52 -5.23 -5.70 20.44
CA SER A 52 -6.09 -6.89 20.40
C SER A 52 -6.61 -7.08 18.99
N PRO A 53 -6.37 -8.22 18.31
CA PRO A 53 -6.99 -8.51 17.03
C PRO A 53 -8.49 -8.77 17.24
N TYR A 54 -9.33 -7.87 16.74
CA TYR A 54 -10.78 -8.01 16.81
C TYR A 54 -11.32 -8.76 15.58
N LEU A 55 -10.92 -8.31 14.39
CA LEU A 55 -11.36 -8.86 13.11
C LEU A 55 -10.15 -9.29 12.27
N LEU A 56 -10.19 -10.51 11.75
CA LEU A 56 -9.24 -11.00 10.77
C LEU A 56 -9.97 -11.38 9.48
N THR A 57 -9.39 -11.02 8.33
CA THR A 57 -9.95 -11.43 7.03
C THR A 57 -8.93 -12.12 6.16
N ALA A 58 -9.40 -13.00 5.28
CA ALA A 58 -8.59 -13.63 4.24
C ALA A 58 -9.41 -13.76 2.93
N ASN A 59 -8.72 -13.98 1.81
CA ASN A 59 -9.42 -14.25 0.54
C ASN A 59 -9.86 -15.73 0.48
N THR A 60 -8.92 -16.66 0.41
CA THR A 60 -9.19 -18.10 0.17
C THR A 60 -8.57 -19.02 1.24
N GLN A 61 -7.67 -18.53 2.08
CA GLN A 61 -6.90 -19.33 3.04
C GLN A 61 -7.66 -19.55 4.35
N ALA A 62 -8.69 -20.41 4.31
CA ALA A 62 -9.56 -20.67 5.45
C ALA A 62 -8.82 -21.31 6.63
N GLU A 63 -7.93 -22.27 6.37
CA GLU A 63 -7.18 -23.01 7.38
C GLU A 63 -6.28 -22.05 8.20
N LEU A 64 -5.47 -21.23 7.50
CA LEU A 64 -4.59 -20.29 8.14
C LEU A 64 -5.37 -19.20 8.89
N LEU A 65 -6.52 -18.75 8.34
CA LEU A 65 -7.39 -17.79 9.00
C LEU A 65 -7.95 -18.34 10.32
N ALA A 66 -8.40 -19.60 10.31
CA ALA A 66 -8.90 -20.28 11.51
C ALA A 66 -7.79 -20.43 12.57
N GLU A 67 -6.58 -20.87 12.17
CA GLU A 67 -5.43 -20.96 13.07
C GLU A 67 -5.08 -19.61 13.69
N GLN A 68 -5.04 -18.54 12.89
CA GLN A 68 -4.78 -17.18 13.37
C GLN A 68 -5.87 -16.71 14.35
N ALA A 69 -7.14 -16.94 14.03
CA ALA A 69 -8.25 -16.52 14.88
C ALA A 69 -8.18 -17.14 16.28
N VAL A 70 -7.92 -18.44 16.35
CA VAL A 70 -7.79 -19.16 17.63
C VAL A 70 -6.52 -18.73 18.36
N LYS A 71 -5.38 -18.70 17.68
CA LYS A 71 -4.06 -18.37 18.26
C LYS A 71 -4.02 -16.98 18.86
N TYR A 72 -4.59 -15.99 18.19
CA TYR A 72 -4.52 -14.60 18.59
C TYR A 72 -5.80 -14.10 19.30
N GLY A 73 -6.82 -14.95 19.44
CA GLY A 73 -8.06 -14.64 20.18
C GLY A 73 -8.95 -13.62 19.44
N ALA A 74 -8.99 -13.67 18.12
CA ALA A 74 -9.88 -12.80 17.34
C ALA A 74 -11.35 -13.10 17.68
N LYS A 75 -12.18 -12.05 17.59
CA LYS A 75 -13.64 -12.16 17.87
C LYS A 75 -14.45 -12.40 16.61
N HIS A 76 -13.91 -12.04 15.47
CA HIS A 76 -14.62 -12.09 14.20
C HIS A 76 -13.66 -12.46 13.07
N VAL A 77 -14.10 -13.32 12.16
CA VAL A 77 -13.37 -13.66 10.95
C VAL A 77 -14.28 -13.58 9.73
N ILE A 78 -13.72 -13.09 8.61
CA ILE A 78 -14.45 -13.03 7.35
C ILE A 78 -13.55 -13.57 6.23
N ILE A 79 -14.09 -14.53 5.47
CA ILE A 79 -13.43 -15.05 4.28
C ILE A 79 -14.12 -14.50 3.02
N ALA A 80 -13.34 -13.89 2.11
CA ALA A 80 -13.91 -13.24 0.93
C ALA A 80 -14.51 -14.25 -0.05
N ASP A 81 -13.90 -15.44 -0.19
CA ASP A 81 -14.41 -16.53 -1.00
C ASP A 81 -15.54 -17.29 -0.30
N ASN A 82 -16.78 -17.04 -0.72
CA ASN A 82 -17.97 -17.69 -0.18
C ASN A 82 -17.91 -19.23 -0.23
N SER A 83 -17.17 -19.81 -1.16
CA SER A 83 -17.03 -21.28 -1.25
C SER A 83 -16.26 -21.88 -0.06
N LYS A 84 -15.55 -21.07 0.70
CA LYS A 84 -14.75 -21.47 1.87
C LYS A 84 -15.48 -21.27 3.21
N TYR A 85 -16.69 -20.67 3.19
CA TYR A 85 -17.42 -20.33 4.40
C TYR A 85 -17.71 -21.53 5.30
N GLU A 86 -18.31 -22.58 4.75
CA GLU A 86 -18.70 -23.76 5.54
C GLU A 86 -17.48 -24.49 6.14
N ALA A 87 -16.36 -24.53 5.41
CA ALA A 87 -15.12 -25.11 5.90
C ALA A 87 -14.56 -24.28 7.08
N LEU A 88 -14.51 -22.95 6.93
CA LEU A 88 -14.04 -22.05 7.98
C LEU A 88 -14.92 -22.15 9.23
N LYS A 89 -16.22 -22.15 9.06
CA LYS A 89 -17.22 -22.27 10.14
C LYS A 89 -17.08 -23.60 10.89
N ALA A 90 -16.84 -24.69 10.19
CA ALA A 90 -16.61 -26.00 10.80
C ALA A 90 -15.32 -26.03 11.62
N MET A 91 -14.22 -25.43 11.13
CA MET A 91 -12.93 -25.35 11.84
C MET A 91 -13.04 -24.54 13.12
N LEU A 92 -13.89 -23.52 13.16
CA LEU A 92 -14.10 -22.65 14.31
C LEU A 92 -15.27 -23.08 15.21
N SER A 93 -15.87 -24.25 14.93
CA SER A 93 -16.93 -24.81 15.76
C SER A 93 -16.43 -25.03 17.20
N GLY A 94 -17.18 -24.52 18.18
CA GLY A 94 -16.80 -24.58 19.58
C GLY A 94 -15.96 -23.41 20.10
N HIS A 95 -15.58 -22.47 19.22
CA HIS A 95 -14.96 -21.19 19.60
C HIS A 95 -15.99 -20.05 19.56
N ASP A 96 -15.87 -19.10 20.48
CA ASP A 96 -16.71 -17.87 20.52
C ASP A 96 -16.19 -16.86 19.50
N ILE A 97 -16.30 -17.21 18.22
CA ILE A 97 -15.82 -16.42 17.08
C ILE A 97 -16.94 -16.29 16.05
N ILE A 98 -17.26 -15.06 15.66
CA ILE A 98 -18.22 -14.79 14.58
C ILE A 98 -17.56 -15.11 13.24
N VAL A 99 -18.24 -15.86 12.38
CA VAL A 99 -17.74 -16.25 11.06
C VAL A 99 -18.70 -15.74 9.99
N GLU A 100 -18.17 -14.95 9.05
CA GLU A 100 -18.90 -14.43 7.90
C GLU A 100 -18.12 -14.65 6.60
N SER A 101 -18.75 -14.38 5.46
CA SER A 101 -18.10 -14.48 4.15
C SER A 101 -18.60 -13.41 3.19
N GLY A 102 -17.76 -13.15 2.16
CA GLY A 102 -18.04 -12.24 1.06
C GLY A 102 -17.37 -10.87 1.22
N ALA A 103 -17.17 -10.19 0.09
CA ALA A 103 -16.55 -8.87 0.04
C ALA A 103 -17.39 -7.81 0.78
N ASP A 104 -18.71 -7.89 0.63
CA ASP A 104 -19.64 -6.96 1.30
C ASP A 104 -19.56 -7.10 2.82
N ALA A 105 -19.39 -8.32 3.35
CA ALA A 105 -19.21 -8.54 4.78
C ALA A 105 -17.94 -7.86 5.29
N ILE A 106 -16.82 -7.89 4.53
CA ILE A 106 -15.58 -7.22 4.88
C ILE A 106 -15.80 -5.69 4.92
N SER A 107 -16.46 -5.13 3.92
CA SER A 107 -16.74 -3.70 3.85
C SER A 107 -17.68 -3.26 4.98
N ASN A 108 -18.72 -4.04 5.26
CA ASN A 108 -19.70 -3.76 6.31
C ASN A 108 -19.12 -3.90 7.72
N ALA A 109 -18.14 -4.77 7.94
CA ALA A 109 -17.49 -4.93 9.23
C ALA A 109 -16.79 -3.65 9.72
N MET A 110 -16.49 -2.69 8.84
CA MET A 110 -15.95 -1.38 9.23
C MET A 110 -16.95 -0.54 10.03
N ASN A 111 -18.24 -0.89 10.01
CA ASN A 111 -19.27 -0.26 10.84
C ASN A 111 -19.24 -0.74 12.31
N ILE A 112 -18.47 -1.77 12.66
CA ILE A 112 -18.40 -2.31 14.02
C ILE A 112 -17.77 -1.26 14.95
N PRO A 113 -18.51 -0.76 15.97
CA PRO A 113 -18.00 0.33 16.82
C PRO A 113 -16.78 -0.07 17.66
N ALA A 114 -16.64 -1.35 17.97
CA ALA A 114 -15.54 -1.85 18.78
C ALA A 114 -14.16 -1.79 18.07
N ILE A 115 -14.13 -1.68 16.75
CA ILE A 115 -12.89 -1.57 15.99
C ILE A 115 -12.39 -0.13 16.05
N ASP A 116 -11.15 0.07 16.50
CA ASP A 116 -10.49 1.38 16.58
C ASP A 116 -9.60 1.63 15.37
N THR A 117 -8.85 0.61 14.99
CA THR A 117 -7.81 0.71 13.94
C THR A 117 -8.00 -0.40 12.90
N VAL A 118 -7.80 -0.03 11.66
CA VAL A 118 -7.88 -0.96 10.51
C VAL A 118 -6.53 -1.01 9.81
N VAL A 119 -5.94 -2.19 9.72
CA VAL A 119 -4.76 -2.46 8.87
C VAL A 119 -5.26 -2.96 7.51
N THR A 120 -5.08 -2.16 6.48
CA THR A 120 -5.53 -2.50 5.12
C THR A 120 -4.43 -3.22 4.36
N ALA A 121 -4.31 -4.55 4.56
CA ALA A 121 -3.30 -5.39 3.94
C ALA A 121 -3.84 -6.24 2.76
N MET A 122 -4.94 -5.81 2.17
CA MET A 122 -5.51 -6.37 0.94
C MET A 122 -4.68 -5.94 -0.27
N VAL A 123 -4.79 -6.69 -1.37
CA VAL A 123 -4.04 -6.41 -2.60
C VAL A 123 -4.96 -5.82 -3.66
N GLY A 124 -4.49 -4.76 -4.34
CA GLY A 124 -5.18 -4.18 -5.48
C GLY A 124 -6.45 -3.41 -5.11
N TYR A 125 -7.36 -3.32 -6.07
CA TYR A 125 -8.61 -2.54 -5.98
C TYR A 125 -9.52 -2.92 -4.79
N SER A 126 -9.44 -4.17 -4.31
CA SER A 126 -10.36 -4.71 -3.29
C SER A 126 -10.30 -3.98 -1.94
N GLY A 127 -9.24 -3.23 -1.67
CA GLY A 127 -9.11 -2.43 -0.44
C GLY A 127 -9.87 -1.11 -0.44
N LEU A 128 -10.37 -0.64 -1.59
CA LEU A 128 -10.97 0.70 -1.72
C LEU A 128 -12.24 0.86 -0.87
N GLU A 129 -13.23 0.01 -1.06
CA GLU A 129 -14.52 0.14 -0.37
C GLU A 129 -14.42 -0.04 1.15
N PRO A 130 -13.70 -1.06 1.67
CA PRO A 130 -13.47 -1.15 3.11
C PRO A 130 -12.76 0.08 3.69
N THR A 131 -11.79 0.67 2.96
CA THR A 131 -11.10 1.88 3.41
C THR A 131 -12.06 3.08 3.46
N ILE A 132 -12.90 3.26 2.44
CA ILE A 132 -13.96 4.29 2.44
C ILE A 132 -14.88 4.13 3.65
N ASN A 133 -15.32 2.91 3.94
CA ASN A 133 -16.19 2.64 5.07
C ASN A 133 -15.49 2.85 6.41
N ALA A 134 -14.20 2.51 6.51
CA ALA A 134 -13.39 2.81 7.70
C ALA A 134 -13.30 4.33 7.95
N ILE A 135 -13.07 5.14 6.92
CA ILE A 135 -13.03 6.60 7.01
C ILE A 135 -14.38 7.15 7.47
N LYS A 136 -15.49 6.73 6.83
CA LYS A 136 -16.85 7.16 7.21
C LYS A 136 -17.21 6.83 8.67
N ASN A 137 -16.55 5.83 9.25
CA ASN A 137 -16.73 5.41 10.64
C ASN A 137 -15.62 5.91 11.58
N ASN A 138 -14.86 6.92 11.16
CA ASN A 138 -13.82 7.58 11.96
C ASN A 138 -12.76 6.62 12.52
N LYS A 139 -12.40 5.55 11.77
CA LYS A 139 -11.36 4.61 12.17
C LYS A 139 -9.97 5.16 11.87
N THR A 140 -9.00 4.81 12.69
CA THR A 140 -7.58 4.97 12.35
C THR A 140 -7.20 3.91 11.33
N ILE A 141 -6.44 4.27 10.30
CA ILE A 141 -6.08 3.37 9.20
C ILE A 141 -4.56 3.27 9.11
N ALA A 142 -4.03 2.06 9.27
CA ALA A 142 -2.66 1.71 8.91
C ALA A 142 -2.69 1.18 7.45
N LEU A 143 -2.34 2.05 6.51
CA LEU A 143 -2.54 1.82 5.08
C LEU A 143 -1.35 1.07 4.48
N ALA A 144 -1.55 -0.20 4.13
CA ALA A 144 -0.60 -0.99 3.34
C ALA A 144 -1.09 -1.21 1.90
N ASN A 145 -2.37 -1.03 1.64
CA ASN A 145 -2.97 -1.11 0.30
C ASN A 145 -2.86 0.24 -0.43
N LYS A 146 -1.72 0.48 -1.06
CA LYS A 146 -1.46 1.72 -1.81
C LYS A 146 -2.45 1.96 -2.96
N GLU A 147 -2.96 0.88 -3.56
CA GLU A 147 -3.89 0.95 -4.68
C GLU A 147 -5.16 1.73 -4.33
N THR A 148 -5.56 1.78 -3.06
CA THR A 148 -6.68 2.62 -2.60
C THR A 148 -6.46 4.11 -2.92
N LEU A 149 -5.28 4.65 -2.62
CA LEU A 149 -4.94 6.04 -2.93
C LEU A 149 -4.62 6.25 -4.40
N VAL A 150 -4.01 5.26 -5.06
CA VAL A 150 -3.79 5.28 -6.51
C VAL A 150 -5.12 5.42 -7.25
N VAL A 151 -6.08 4.55 -6.95
CA VAL A 151 -7.36 4.49 -7.66
C VAL A 151 -8.25 5.70 -7.41
N ALA A 152 -8.41 6.09 -6.16
CA ALA A 152 -9.43 7.06 -5.75
C ALA A 152 -8.92 8.07 -4.72
N GLY A 153 -7.66 8.50 -4.84
CA GLY A 153 -7.03 9.39 -3.85
C GLY A 153 -7.78 10.70 -3.65
N GLU A 154 -8.32 11.32 -4.71
CA GLU A 154 -9.15 12.53 -4.59
C GLU A 154 -10.41 12.28 -3.73
N LEU A 155 -11.08 11.16 -3.93
CA LEU A 155 -12.26 10.79 -3.14
C LEU A 155 -11.88 10.53 -1.68
N ILE A 156 -10.80 9.78 -1.45
CA ILE A 156 -10.30 9.49 -0.09
C ILE A 156 -9.93 10.78 0.63
N TYR A 157 -9.23 11.69 -0.04
CA TYR A 157 -8.85 12.99 0.51
C TYR A 157 -10.08 13.79 0.96
N LYS A 158 -11.11 13.93 0.08
CA LYS A 158 -12.38 14.61 0.41
C LYS A 158 -13.13 13.95 1.58
N LEU A 159 -13.07 12.63 1.71
CA LEU A 159 -13.70 11.93 2.83
C LEU A 159 -12.96 12.18 4.14
N LEU A 160 -11.64 12.25 4.11
CA LEU A 160 -10.83 12.57 5.29
C LEU A 160 -11.09 13.98 5.82
N GLU A 161 -11.33 14.95 4.92
CA GLU A 161 -11.74 16.31 5.31
C GLU A 161 -13.02 16.36 6.15
N GLN A 162 -13.88 15.37 5.98
CA GLN A 162 -15.21 15.28 6.62
C GLN A 162 -15.23 14.28 7.80
N SER A 163 -14.08 13.75 8.19
CA SER A 163 -13.97 12.71 9.22
C SER A 163 -12.86 13.03 10.23
N SER A 164 -12.88 12.35 11.37
CA SER A 164 -11.75 12.35 12.32
C SER A 164 -10.76 11.20 12.07
N SER A 165 -10.92 10.47 10.97
CA SER A 165 -10.02 9.38 10.58
C SER A 165 -8.60 9.89 10.32
N ARG A 166 -7.63 9.03 10.60
CA ARG A 166 -6.21 9.26 10.29
C ARG A 166 -5.65 8.11 9.50
N ILE A 167 -4.81 8.41 8.53
CA ILE A 167 -4.09 7.41 7.75
C ILE A 167 -2.61 7.46 8.12
N TYR A 168 -2.06 6.30 8.51
CA TYR A 168 -0.63 6.11 8.72
C TYR A 168 -0.10 5.16 7.67
N PRO A 169 0.94 5.56 6.90
CA PRO A 169 1.49 4.71 5.86
C PRO A 169 2.24 3.51 6.45
N VAL A 170 1.99 2.35 5.86
CA VAL A 170 2.69 1.10 6.16
C VAL A 170 3.74 0.78 5.10
N ASP A 171 3.58 1.31 3.87
CA ASP A 171 4.60 1.17 2.85
C ASP A 171 5.94 1.76 3.34
N SER A 172 7.06 1.06 3.06
CA SER A 172 8.37 1.39 3.65
C SER A 172 8.83 2.80 3.28
N GLU A 173 8.65 3.19 2.03
CA GLU A 173 9.05 4.50 1.52
C GLU A 173 8.20 5.63 2.11
N HIS A 174 6.88 5.44 2.14
CA HIS A 174 5.97 6.45 2.73
C HIS A 174 6.10 6.50 4.24
N GLY A 175 6.31 5.36 4.90
CA GLY A 175 6.66 5.31 6.32
C GLY A 175 7.95 6.06 6.64
N ALA A 176 8.94 6.02 5.73
CA ALA A 176 10.19 6.77 5.86
C ALA A 176 9.96 8.27 5.72
N ILE A 177 9.23 8.70 4.69
CA ILE A 177 8.87 10.11 4.48
C ILE A 177 8.09 10.63 5.69
N PHE A 178 7.07 9.89 6.14
CA PHE A 178 6.29 10.24 7.33
C PHE A 178 7.19 10.48 8.54
N GLN A 179 8.17 9.59 8.80
CA GLN A 179 9.13 9.75 9.90
C GLN A 179 10.02 10.98 9.74
N CYS A 180 10.41 11.33 8.51
CA CYS A 180 11.20 12.52 8.24
C CYS A 180 10.40 13.82 8.46
N LEU A 181 9.09 13.79 8.25
CA LEU A 181 8.20 14.96 8.34
C LEU A 181 7.65 15.22 9.75
N VAL A 182 7.76 14.26 10.68
CA VAL A 182 7.28 14.46 12.05
C VAL A 182 7.98 15.67 12.70
N GLY A 183 7.18 16.66 13.08
CA GLY A 183 7.67 17.90 13.71
C GLY A 183 8.17 18.97 12.74
N GLU A 184 8.08 18.74 11.43
CA GLU A 184 8.44 19.71 10.41
C GLU A 184 7.23 20.52 9.93
N ASP A 185 7.47 21.73 9.47
CA ASP A 185 6.49 22.54 8.79
C ASP A 185 6.35 22.06 7.33
N HIS A 186 5.14 21.74 6.90
CA HIS A 186 4.86 21.28 5.54
C HIS A 186 5.31 22.31 4.48
N ASP A 187 5.16 23.60 4.75
CA ASP A 187 5.58 24.65 3.83
C ASP A 187 7.10 24.71 3.65
N SER A 188 7.87 24.06 4.52
CA SER A 188 9.34 23.97 4.41
C SER A 188 9.81 22.89 3.44
N ILE A 189 8.91 22.01 2.96
CA ILE A 189 9.27 20.91 2.05
C ILE A 189 9.57 21.48 0.66
N GLU A 190 10.75 21.17 0.13
CA GLU A 190 11.10 21.43 -1.26
C GLU A 190 10.61 20.26 -2.13
N LYS A 191 11.04 19.05 -1.83
CA LYS A 191 10.62 17.82 -2.53
C LYS A 191 10.77 16.55 -1.68
N ILE A 192 10.07 15.51 -2.12
CA ILE A 192 10.23 14.13 -1.63
C ILE A 192 11.11 13.36 -2.62
N ILE A 193 12.01 12.55 -2.10
CA ILE A 193 12.88 11.67 -2.90
C ILE A 193 12.56 10.23 -2.53
N LEU A 194 11.79 9.57 -3.40
CA LEU A 194 11.43 8.16 -3.29
C LEU A 194 12.59 7.28 -3.76
N THR A 195 13.08 6.39 -2.93
CA THR A 195 14.09 5.41 -3.33
C THR A 195 13.44 4.15 -3.91
N ALA A 196 14.09 3.53 -4.87
CA ALA A 196 13.68 2.27 -5.50
C ALA A 196 14.84 1.29 -5.51
N SER A 197 14.59 -0.01 -5.31
CA SER A 197 15.63 -1.04 -5.51
C SER A 197 16.10 -1.15 -6.97
N GLY A 198 15.27 -0.68 -7.91
CA GLY A 198 15.45 -0.84 -9.36
C GLY A 198 14.99 -2.21 -9.88
N GLY A 199 14.52 -3.09 -8.99
CA GLY A 199 14.00 -4.41 -9.34
C GLY A 199 15.07 -5.39 -9.87
N PRO A 200 14.66 -6.62 -10.24
CA PRO A 200 15.60 -7.68 -10.68
C PRO A 200 16.23 -7.40 -12.05
N PHE A 201 15.67 -6.47 -12.83
CA PHE A 201 16.11 -6.20 -14.20
C PHE A 201 16.90 -4.91 -14.36
N ARG A 202 17.28 -4.25 -13.24
CA ARG A 202 18.02 -3.00 -13.25
C ARG A 202 19.26 -3.02 -14.18
N THR A 203 20.03 -4.10 -14.15
CA THR A 203 21.29 -4.26 -14.92
C THR A 203 21.11 -4.88 -16.30
N LYS A 204 19.89 -5.32 -16.68
CA LYS A 204 19.63 -5.89 -17.99
C LYS A 204 19.49 -4.81 -19.06
N SER A 205 19.84 -5.14 -20.31
CA SER A 205 19.54 -4.29 -21.47
C SER A 205 18.06 -4.38 -21.88
N ILE A 206 17.58 -3.43 -22.70
CA ILE A 206 16.21 -3.44 -23.23
C ILE A 206 15.98 -4.70 -24.10
N GLU A 207 16.99 -5.13 -24.85
CA GLU A 207 16.93 -6.33 -25.69
C GLU A 207 16.78 -7.60 -24.84
N GLU A 208 17.49 -7.67 -23.71
CA GLU A 208 17.38 -8.81 -22.79
C GLU A 208 15.99 -8.93 -22.15
N LEU A 209 15.27 -7.81 -21.96
CA LEU A 209 13.90 -7.83 -21.42
C LEU A 209 12.90 -8.58 -22.29
N GLN A 210 13.18 -8.75 -23.59
CA GLN A 210 12.33 -9.53 -24.49
C GLN A 210 12.26 -11.03 -24.12
N TYR A 211 13.25 -11.52 -23.38
CA TYR A 211 13.44 -12.94 -23.09
C TYR A 211 13.30 -13.29 -21.61
N VAL A 212 13.00 -12.29 -20.74
CA VAL A 212 12.86 -12.55 -19.32
C VAL A 212 11.61 -13.37 -19.04
N THR A 213 11.75 -14.31 -18.13
CA THR A 213 10.68 -15.23 -17.72
C THR A 213 10.01 -14.73 -16.41
N LYS A 214 8.85 -15.32 -16.11
CA LYS A 214 8.19 -15.17 -14.81
C LYS A 214 9.15 -15.53 -13.64
N ALA A 215 9.92 -16.61 -13.81
CA ALA A 215 10.86 -17.07 -12.78
C ALA A 215 11.98 -16.04 -12.52
N ASP A 216 12.42 -15.33 -13.56
CA ASP A 216 13.40 -14.24 -13.41
C ASP A 216 12.79 -13.03 -12.73
N ALA A 217 11.57 -12.65 -13.13
CA ALA A 217 10.88 -11.49 -12.58
C ALA A 217 10.51 -11.65 -11.09
N LEU A 218 10.29 -12.89 -10.62
CA LEU A 218 9.98 -13.19 -9.22
C LEU A 218 11.21 -13.22 -8.29
N LYS A 219 12.43 -13.07 -8.81
CA LYS A 219 13.67 -13.02 -8.02
C LYS A 219 14.00 -11.58 -7.60
N HIS A 220 13.27 -11.07 -6.61
CA HIS A 220 13.59 -9.73 -6.07
C HIS A 220 14.90 -9.78 -5.26
N PRO A 221 15.83 -8.79 -5.44
CA PRO A 221 17.15 -8.85 -4.81
C PRO A 221 17.13 -8.70 -3.28
N ASN A 222 16.23 -7.89 -2.71
CA ASN A 222 16.28 -7.49 -1.30
C ASN A 222 15.03 -7.89 -0.50
N TRP A 223 13.86 -8.06 -1.16
CA TRP A 223 12.58 -8.24 -0.49
C TRP A 223 11.94 -9.58 -0.83
N SER A 224 11.36 -10.24 0.18
CA SER A 224 10.46 -11.37 -0.01
C SER A 224 9.02 -10.88 0.00
N MET A 225 8.39 -10.81 -1.17
CA MET A 225 7.08 -10.19 -1.36
C MET A 225 6.11 -11.13 -2.10
N GLY A 226 4.83 -10.76 -2.12
CA GLY A 226 3.84 -11.42 -2.94
C GLY A 226 4.13 -11.32 -4.45
N ALA A 227 3.61 -12.25 -5.24
CA ALA A 227 3.94 -12.33 -6.66
C ALA A 227 3.57 -11.04 -7.43
N LYS A 228 2.38 -10.47 -7.20
CA LYS A 228 1.93 -9.23 -7.88
C LYS A 228 2.91 -8.08 -7.68
N ILE A 229 3.20 -7.73 -6.44
CA ILE A 229 4.09 -6.61 -6.11
C ILE A 229 5.53 -6.86 -6.56
N THR A 230 5.97 -8.13 -6.64
CA THR A 230 7.30 -8.47 -7.17
C THR A 230 7.38 -8.18 -8.67
N ILE A 231 6.31 -8.45 -9.44
CA ILE A 231 6.25 -8.06 -10.86
C ILE A 231 6.15 -6.54 -10.99
N ASP A 232 5.37 -5.85 -10.15
CA ASP A 232 5.30 -4.39 -10.13
C ASP A 232 6.68 -3.76 -9.83
N SER A 233 7.47 -4.37 -8.96
CA SER A 233 8.86 -3.95 -8.73
C SER A 233 9.74 -4.18 -9.97
N ALA A 234 9.60 -5.33 -10.63
CA ALA A 234 10.36 -5.66 -11.84
C ALA A 234 10.09 -4.70 -13.01
N THR A 235 8.88 -4.17 -13.08
CA THR A 235 8.44 -3.20 -14.11
C THR A 235 8.62 -1.74 -13.70
N MET A 236 9.03 -1.45 -12.47
CA MET A 236 9.00 -0.13 -11.80
C MET A 236 7.58 0.44 -11.59
N MET A 237 6.51 -0.31 -11.86
CA MET A 237 5.14 0.13 -11.57
C MET A 237 4.89 0.28 -10.07
N ASN A 238 5.52 -0.56 -9.22
CA ASN A 238 5.42 -0.38 -7.77
C ASN A 238 5.82 1.04 -7.36
N LYS A 239 6.95 1.53 -7.89
CA LYS A 239 7.40 2.89 -7.65
C LYS A 239 6.47 3.94 -8.30
N GLY A 240 5.89 3.63 -9.45
CA GLY A 240 4.86 4.45 -10.07
C GLY A 240 3.61 4.62 -9.18
N PHE A 241 3.16 3.54 -8.55
CA PHE A 241 2.06 3.60 -7.57
C PHE A 241 2.44 4.40 -6.33
N GLU A 242 3.66 4.28 -5.86
CA GLU A 242 4.16 5.05 -4.73
C GLU A 242 4.25 6.55 -5.02
N VAL A 243 4.59 6.96 -6.25
CA VAL A 243 4.50 8.36 -6.69
C VAL A 243 3.08 8.89 -6.58
N LEU A 244 2.09 8.10 -7.04
CA LEU A 244 0.67 8.45 -6.95
C LEU A 244 0.17 8.49 -5.50
N GLU A 245 0.62 7.58 -4.66
CA GLU A 245 0.29 7.53 -3.24
C GLU A 245 0.88 8.73 -2.48
N ALA A 246 2.16 9.07 -2.74
CA ALA A 246 2.85 10.19 -2.11
C ALA A 246 2.13 11.53 -2.35
N ARG A 247 1.56 11.72 -3.54
CA ARG A 247 0.73 12.89 -3.85
C ARG A 247 -0.36 13.11 -2.80
N TRP A 248 -1.08 12.05 -2.46
CA TRP A 248 -2.23 12.13 -1.57
C TRP A 248 -1.86 12.09 -0.09
N LEU A 249 -0.87 11.29 0.30
CA LEU A 249 -0.42 11.20 1.68
C LEU A 249 0.25 12.48 2.18
N PHE A 250 0.97 13.17 1.30
CA PHE A 250 1.81 14.31 1.69
C PHE A 250 1.45 15.60 0.95
N ASP A 251 0.33 15.65 0.25
CA ASP A 251 -0.13 16.80 -0.57
C ASP A 251 0.96 17.36 -1.50
N MET A 252 1.68 16.46 -2.20
CA MET A 252 2.78 16.83 -3.09
C MET A 252 2.33 17.04 -4.52
N ARG A 253 2.89 18.07 -5.19
CA ARG A 253 2.74 18.24 -6.63
C ARG A 253 3.67 17.28 -7.39
N PRO A 254 3.38 16.99 -8.70
CA PRO A 254 4.22 16.12 -9.49
C PRO A 254 5.69 16.56 -9.61
N ASP A 255 5.94 17.87 -9.59
CA ASP A 255 7.27 18.47 -9.65
C ASP A 255 8.05 18.40 -8.31
N GLN A 256 7.37 18.04 -7.23
CA GLN A 256 7.94 17.86 -5.89
C GLN A 256 8.23 16.39 -5.55
N ILE A 257 8.07 15.47 -6.49
CA ILE A 257 8.37 14.05 -6.26
C ILE A 257 9.45 13.60 -7.23
N GLU A 258 10.58 13.22 -6.68
CA GLU A 258 11.71 12.64 -7.39
C GLU A 258 11.83 11.15 -7.09
N VAL A 259 12.29 10.36 -8.05
CA VAL A 259 12.58 8.94 -7.87
C VAL A 259 14.06 8.70 -8.13
N VAL A 260 14.72 8.01 -7.22
CA VAL A 260 16.11 7.56 -7.37
C VAL A 260 16.22 6.07 -7.16
N VAL A 261 17.08 5.42 -7.92
CA VAL A 261 17.37 4.00 -7.73
C VAL A 261 18.47 3.86 -6.69
N HIS A 262 18.18 3.16 -5.60
CA HIS A 262 19.09 2.84 -4.50
C HIS A 262 19.12 1.32 -4.27
N PRO A 263 20.04 0.60 -4.95
CA PRO A 263 20.02 -0.86 -4.99
C PRO A 263 20.13 -1.55 -3.64
N GLN A 264 20.81 -0.92 -2.67
CA GLN A 264 21.01 -1.48 -1.35
C GLN A 264 19.74 -1.46 -0.49
N SER A 265 18.75 -0.63 -0.81
CA SER A 265 17.48 -0.47 -0.08
C SER A 265 17.66 -0.22 1.43
N ILE A 266 18.71 0.51 1.81
CA ILE A 266 19.01 0.90 3.20
C ILE A 266 18.40 2.24 3.53
N ILE A 267 18.47 3.21 2.61
CA ILE A 267 17.71 4.46 2.67
C ILE A 267 16.34 4.16 2.07
N HIS A 268 15.30 4.23 2.91
CA HIS A 268 13.95 3.91 2.48
C HIS A 268 13.26 5.05 1.76
N SER A 269 13.56 6.30 2.06
CA SER A 269 13.27 7.52 1.28
C SER A 269 13.82 8.74 2.01
N MET A 270 13.74 9.90 1.36
CA MET A 270 14.30 11.16 1.84
C MET A 270 13.33 12.32 1.60
N VAL A 271 13.51 13.40 2.37
CA VAL A 271 12.82 14.67 2.17
C VAL A 271 13.88 15.77 2.10
N GLU A 272 13.87 16.56 1.04
CA GLU A 272 14.65 17.77 0.89
C GLU A 272 13.81 18.98 1.29
N PHE A 273 14.40 19.87 2.10
CA PHE A 273 13.77 21.07 2.59
C PHE A 273 14.28 22.32 1.88
N LYS A 274 13.53 23.43 1.93
CA LYS A 274 13.87 24.70 1.27
C LYS A 274 15.16 25.32 1.75
N ASP A 275 15.68 24.93 2.91
CA ASP A 275 17.01 25.33 3.41
C ASP A 275 18.14 24.45 2.84
N SER A 276 17.84 23.57 1.89
CA SER A 276 18.74 22.60 1.25
C SER A 276 19.18 21.46 2.16
N SER A 277 18.61 21.30 3.35
CA SER A 277 18.87 20.13 4.17
C SER A 277 18.07 18.91 3.66
N VAL A 278 18.61 17.71 3.86
CA VAL A 278 17.97 16.45 3.50
C VAL A 278 17.86 15.55 4.71
N LYS A 279 16.64 15.12 5.04
CA LYS A 279 16.41 14.07 6.05
C LYS A 279 16.15 12.74 5.37
N ALA A 280 16.69 11.67 5.91
CA ALA A 280 16.52 10.31 5.41
C ALA A 280 16.21 9.34 6.56
N GLN A 281 15.34 8.38 6.31
CA GLN A 281 15.16 7.26 7.23
C GLN A 281 15.89 6.03 6.69
N LEU A 282 16.73 5.45 7.54
CA LEU A 282 17.54 4.27 7.24
C LEU A 282 17.08 3.08 8.08
N GLY A 283 17.17 1.88 7.51
CA GLY A 283 16.89 0.62 8.20
C GLY A 283 17.18 -0.57 7.33
N LEU A 284 17.22 -1.75 7.93
CA LEU A 284 17.26 -3.01 7.17
C LEU A 284 15.91 -3.20 6.45
N PRO A 285 15.87 -3.86 5.30
CA PRO A 285 14.65 -4.12 4.54
C PRO A 285 13.75 -5.13 5.26
N ASP A 286 12.99 -4.66 6.26
CA ASP A 286 12.06 -5.45 7.08
C ASP A 286 10.76 -4.66 7.31
N MET A 287 9.64 -5.23 6.87
CA MET A 287 8.32 -4.58 6.99
C MET A 287 7.82 -4.47 8.44
N HIS A 288 8.38 -5.22 9.39
CA HIS A 288 8.05 -5.00 10.81
C HIS A 288 8.38 -3.58 11.28
N LEU A 289 9.37 -2.92 10.67
CA LEU A 289 9.74 -1.54 11.01
C LEU A 289 8.61 -0.54 10.70
N PRO A 290 8.14 -0.38 9.45
CA PRO A 290 7.08 0.57 9.14
C PRO A 290 5.72 0.16 9.72
N ILE A 291 5.38 -1.13 9.77
CA ILE A 291 4.16 -1.61 10.42
C ILE A 291 4.15 -1.22 11.90
N ARG A 292 5.24 -1.49 12.62
CA ARG A 292 5.38 -1.15 14.05
C ARG A 292 5.28 0.35 14.27
N TYR A 293 5.87 1.15 13.39
CA TYR A 293 5.79 2.60 13.50
C TYR A 293 4.36 3.11 13.28
N ALA A 294 3.66 2.63 12.24
CA ALA A 294 2.28 3.01 11.97
C ALA A 294 1.32 2.61 13.13
N LEU A 295 1.52 1.41 13.69
CA LEU A 295 0.72 0.97 14.84
C LEU A 295 1.10 1.67 16.15
N GLY A 296 2.37 2.00 16.35
CA GLY A 296 2.87 2.58 17.59
C GLY A 296 2.72 4.09 17.68
N PHE A 297 2.61 4.77 16.54
CA PHE A 297 2.63 6.23 16.50
C PHE A 297 1.65 6.88 17.49
N PRO A 298 2.07 7.94 18.23
CA PRO A 298 3.31 8.69 18.10
C PRO A 298 4.54 8.08 18.84
N LYS A 299 4.37 6.99 19.58
CA LYS A 299 5.45 6.34 20.32
C LYS A 299 6.23 5.38 19.40
N ARG A 300 7.56 5.31 19.61
CA ARG A 300 8.38 4.26 19.02
C ARG A 300 8.40 3.06 19.94
N LEU A 301 7.70 2.00 19.52
CA LEU A 301 7.70 0.73 20.26
C LEU A 301 9.05 0.04 20.11
N GLU A 302 9.52 -0.59 21.17
CA GLU A 302 10.77 -1.36 21.15
C GLU A 302 10.68 -2.50 20.11
N SER A 303 11.78 -2.85 19.48
CA SER A 303 11.82 -3.85 18.42
C SER A 303 12.83 -4.94 18.71
N LYS A 304 12.44 -6.18 18.47
CA LYS A 304 13.35 -7.36 18.48
C LYS A 304 14.02 -7.59 17.12
N CYS A 305 13.67 -6.79 16.08
CA CYS A 305 14.30 -6.89 14.77
C CYS A 305 15.81 -6.61 14.86
N GLU A 306 16.54 -7.16 13.92
CA GLU A 306 17.97 -6.94 13.77
C GLU A 306 18.30 -5.45 13.70
N ARG A 307 19.39 -5.06 14.39
CA ARG A 307 19.87 -3.67 14.35
C ARG A 307 20.85 -3.48 13.20
N MET A 308 20.60 -2.43 12.41
CA MET A 308 21.51 -2.06 11.35
C MET A 308 22.87 -1.63 11.93
N LYS A 309 23.96 -2.24 11.45
CA LYS A 309 25.31 -1.81 11.74
C LYS A 309 25.80 -0.93 10.59
N VAL A 310 25.93 0.36 10.83
CA VAL A 310 26.22 1.36 9.79
C VAL A 310 27.50 1.05 9.00
N THR A 311 28.50 0.49 9.67
CA THR A 311 29.80 0.14 9.04
C THR A 311 29.70 -0.98 7.99
N ASP A 312 28.65 -1.78 8.00
CA ASP A 312 28.44 -2.83 6.99
C ASP A 312 27.94 -2.25 5.65
N TYR A 313 27.52 -0.97 5.66
CA TYR A 313 27.01 -0.21 4.51
C TYR A 313 27.90 1.01 4.21
N ALA A 314 29.19 0.77 4.06
CA ALA A 314 30.18 1.83 3.81
C ALA A 314 29.94 2.60 2.49
N ASN A 315 29.28 1.96 1.51
CA ASN A 315 28.96 2.55 0.21
C ASN A 315 27.47 2.45 -0.06
N LEU A 316 26.79 3.59 -0.14
CA LEU A 316 25.41 3.70 -0.60
C LEU A 316 25.45 4.37 -1.98
N THR A 317 24.80 3.76 -2.96
CA THR A 317 24.83 4.22 -4.36
C THR A 317 23.45 4.65 -4.82
N PHE A 318 23.42 5.63 -5.71
CA PHE A 318 22.20 6.18 -6.29
C PHE A 318 22.38 6.30 -7.80
N GLU A 319 21.30 5.98 -8.53
CA GLU A 319 21.25 6.05 -9.99
C GLU A 319 19.93 6.72 -10.41
N GLU A 320 19.94 7.39 -11.56
CA GLU A 320 18.71 7.87 -12.19
C GLU A 320 17.88 6.70 -12.73
N PRO A 321 16.54 6.73 -12.62
CA PRO A 321 15.69 5.71 -13.21
C PRO A 321 15.71 5.79 -14.74
N ASP A 322 15.78 4.64 -15.40
CA ASP A 322 15.71 4.54 -16.86
C ASP A 322 14.25 4.45 -17.33
N TYR A 323 13.68 5.58 -17.71
CA TYR A 323 12.28 5.68 -18.18
C TYR A 323 12.05 4.99 -19.54
N ASN A 324 13.09 4.81 -20.37
CA ASN A 324 12.96 4.09 -21.63
C ASN A 324 12.86 2.58 -21.41
N LYS A 325 13.62 2.08 -20.45
CA LYS A 325 13.62 0.67 -20.06
C LYS A 325 12.40 0.31 -19.22
N PHE A 326 11.96 1.22 -18.34
CA PHE A 326 10.83 1.05 -17.44
C PHE A 326 9.76 2.13 -17.67
N PRO A 327 9.03 2.06 -18.80
CA PRO A 327 8.09 3.12 -19.18
C PRO A 327 6.91 3.28 -18.21
N LEU A 328 6.60 2.24 -17.40
CA LEU A 328 5.48 2.30 -16.46
C LEU A 328 5.68 3.35 -15.37
N LEU A 329 6.92 3.65 -14.97
CA LEU A 329 7.19 4.76 -14.06
C LEU A 329 6.80 6.11 -14.70
N GLY A 330 7.15 6.32 -15.96
CA GLY A 330 6.75 7.52 -16.71
C GLY A 330 5.23 7.62 -16.86
N MET A 331 4.56 6.51 -17.19
CA MET A 331 3.09 6.45 -17.28
C MET A 331 2.40 6.82 -15.96
N ALA A 332 2.98 6.45 -14.81
CA ALA A 332 2.43 6.83 -13.52
C ALA A 332 2.53 8.35 -13.26
N PHE A 333 3.65 8.98 -13.63
CA PHE A 333 3.78 10.44 -13.57
C PHE A 333 2.78 11.15 -14.51
N GLU A 334 2.58 10.62 -15.72
CA GLU A 334 1.56 11.17 -16.64
C GLU A 334 0.13 10.98 -16.09
N ALA A 335 -0.15 9.83 -15.50
CA ALA A 335 -1.44 9.59 -14.83
C ALA A 335 -1.66 10.55 -13.65
N MET A 336 -0.61 10.83 -12.87
CA MET A 336 -0.64 11.79 -11.78
C MET A 336 -0.93 13.21 -12.27
N LYS A 337 -0.30 13.66 -13.36
CA LYS A 337 -0.50 14.99 -13.97
C LYS A 337 -1.91 15.12 -14.52
N LYS A 338 -2.41 14.09 -15.20
CA LYS A 338 -3.75 14.07 -15.81
C LYS A 338 -4.86 13.96 -14.76
N ALA A 339 -4.60 13.29 -13.64
CA ALA A 339 -5.54 13.09 -12.53
C ALA A 339 -6.88 12.42 -12.94
N GLY A 340 -7.98 12.76 -12.28
CA GLY A 340 -9.29 12.18 -12.55
C GLY A 340 -9.30 10.66 -12.39
N ASN A 341 -9.93 9.96 -13.33
CA ASN A 341 -9.99 8.50 -13.33
C ASN A 341 -8.78 7.80 -13.96
N VAL A 342 -7.78 8.53 -14.49
CA VAL A 342 -6.64 7.93 -15.20
C VAL A 342 -5.80 7.00 -14.32
N PRO A 343 -5.48 7.33 -13.06
CA PRO A 343 -4.76 6.41 -12.19
C PRO A 343 -5.56 5.12 -11.88
N CYS A 344 -6.89 5.19 -11.84
CA CYS A 344 -7.75 4.01 -11.72
C CYS A 344 -7.62 3.10 -12.94
N VAL A 345 -7.61 3.66 -14.16
CA VAL A 345 -7.38 2.91 -15.40
C VAL A 345 -6.01 2.24 -15.38
N LEU A 346 -4.96 2.99 -15.01
CA LEU A 346 -3.59 2.48 -14.90
C LEU A 346 -3.52 1.27 -13.97
N ASN A 347 -4.11 1.37 -12.77
CA ASN A 347 -4.12 0.26 -11.81
C ASN A 347 -4.89 -0.95 -12.34
N ALA A 348 -6.11 -0.75 -12.87
CA ALA A 348 -6.94 -1.83 -13.37
C ALA A 348 -6.26 -2.60 -14.51
N ALA A 349 -5.67 -1.88 -15.47
CA ALA A 349 -4.93 -2.46 -16.58
C ALA A 349 -3.67 -3.21 -16.09
N ASN A 350 -2.95 -2.65 -15.12
CA ASN A 350 -1.77 -3.28 -14.53
C ASN A 350 -2.13 -4.60 -13.84
N GLU A 351 -3.19 -4.64 -13.04
CA GLU A 351 -3.62 -5.88 -12.37
C GLU A 351 -3.92 -7.00 -13.38
N ILE A 352 -4.58 -6.69 -14.49
CA ILE A 352 -4.89 -7.66 -15.55
C ILE A 352 -3.62 -8.11 -16.28
N ALA A 353 -2.76 -7.16 -16.69
CA ALA A 353 -1.53 -7.48 -17.41
C ALA A 353 -0.55 -8.31 -16.54
N VAL A 354 -0.39 -7.95 -15.29
CA VAL A 354 0.44 -8.70 -14.34
C VAL A 354 -0.11 -10.11 -14.09
N ALA A 355 -1.44 -10.24 -13.94
CA ALA A 355 -2.07 -11.55 -13.79
C ALA A 355 -1.87 -12.45 -15.03
N ALA A 356 -1.93 -11.88 -16.23
CA ALA A 356 -1.67 -12.59 -17.47
C ALA A 356 -0.20 -12.99 -17.60
N PHE A 357 0.73 -12.13 -17.24
CA PHE A 357 2.16 -12.46 -17.22
C PHE A 357 2.47 -13.58 -16.22
N LEU A 358 1.88 -13.54 -15.02
CA LEU A 358 2.03 -14.60 -14.02
C LEU A 358 1.45 -15.94 -14.48
N LYS A 359 0.49 -15.94 -15.41
CA LYS A 359 -0.05 -17.13 -16.08
C LYS A 359 0.69 -17.49 -17.37
N GLU A 360 1.76 -16.74 -17.70
CA GLU A 360 2.57 -16.94 -18.92
C GLU A 360 1.75 -16.78 -20.23
N GLN A 361 0.69 -15.99 -20.19
CA GLN A 361 -0.16 -15.67 -21.34
C GLN A 361 0.40 -14.52 -22.19
N ILE A 362 1.24 -13.68 -21.61
CA ILE A 362 1.91 -12.56 -22.26
C ILE A 362 3.38 -12.50 -21.84
N ARG A 363 4.21 -11.83 -22.66
CA ARG A 363 5.61 -11.55 -22.31
C ARG A 363 5.72 -10.31 -21.42
N PHE A 364 6.84 -10.17 -20.72
CA PHE A 364 7.14 -9.03 -19.86
C PHE A 364 7.00 -7.67 -20.57
N VAL A 365 7.53 -7.56 -21.77
CA VAL A 365 7.50 -6.34 -22.58
C VAL A 365 6.11 -5.98 -23.13
N GLU A 366 5.14 -6.86 -23.03
CA GLU A 366 3.75 -6.62 -23.44
C GLU A 366 2.93 -5.96 -22.31
N ILE A 367 3.39 -6.03 -21.05
CA ILE A 367 2.72 -5.40 -19.91
C ILE A 367 2.50 -3.89 -20.17
N PRO A 368 3.53 -3.07 -20.43
CA PRO A 368 3.34 -1.64 -20.68
C PRO A 368 2.47 -1.34 -21.91
N GLN A 369 2.50 -2.21 -22.93
CA GLN A 369 1.70 -2.02 -24.14
C GLN A 369 0.20 -2.19 -23.88
N ILE A 370 -0.19 -3.18 -23.05
CA ILE A 370 -1.59 -3.41 -22.64
C ILE A 370 -2.07 -2.24 -21.81
N ILE A 371 -1.25 -1.77 -20.86
CA ILE A 371 -1.59 -0.64 -19.98
C ILE A 371 -1.80 0.62 -20.81
N GLN A 372 -0.85 0.96 -21.71
CA GLN A 372 -0.95 2.15 -22.57
C GLN A 372 -2.22 2.13 -23.42
N LYS A 373 -2.48 1.01 -24.14
CA LYS A 373 -3.69 0.88 -24.97
C LYS A 373 -4.97 1.04 -24.16
N THR A 374 -4.98 0.56 -22.91
CA THR A 374 -6.14 0.70 -22.04
C THR A 374 -6.33 2.15 -21.59
N MET A 375 -5.24 2.83 -21.22
CA MET A 375 -5.27 4.26 -20.87
C MET A 375 -5.75 5.13 -22.02
N ASP A 376 -5.37 4.80 -23.25
CA ASP A 376 -5.79 5.54 -24.46
C ASP A 376 -7.26 5.29 -24.82
N ARG A 377 -7.82 4.15 -24.42
CA ARG A 377 -9.18 3.71 -24.79
C ARG A 377 -10.27 4.18 -23.84
N ILE A 378 -10.01 4.19 -22.55
CA ILE A 378 -11.02 4.52 -21.53
C ILE A 378 -11.27 6.02 -21.48
N SER A 379 -12.55 6.40 -21.46
CA SER A 379 -12.97 7.80 -21.42
C SER A 379 -12.51 8.49 -20.14
N PHE A 380 -12.00 9.72 -20.28
CA PHE A 380 -11.55 10.53 -19.17
C PHE A 380 -12.74 11.13 -18.40
N ILE A 381 -12.66 11.06 -17.05
CA ILE A 381 -13.59 11.71 -16.11
C ILE A 381 -12.73 12.54 -15.15
N GLU A 382 -12.93 13.86 -15.17
CA GLU A 382 -12.09 14.80 -14.43
C GLU A 382 -12.29 14.70 -12.91
N HIS A 383 -13.53 14.63 -12.44
CA HIS A 383 -13.90 14.51 -11.03
C HIS A 383 -14.79 13.29 -10.79
N PRO A 384 -14.20 12.08 -10.75
CA PRO A 384 -14.98 10.86 -10.65
C PRO A 384 -15.64 10.70 -9.26
N SER A 385 -16.91 10.31 -9.27
CA SER A 385 -17.60 9.79 -8.07
C SER A 385 -17.13 8.37 -7.73
N TYR A 386 -17.55 7.84 -6.59
CA TYR A 386 -17.29 6.44 -6.24
C TYR A 386 -17.80 5.48 -7.32
N THR A 387 -19.03 5.72 -7.83
CA THR A 387 -19.62 4.90 -8.90
C THR A 387 -18.81 5.00 -10.20
N ASP A 388 -18.28 6.19 -10.53
CA ASP A 388 -17.41 6.35 -11.70
C ASP A 388 -16.10 5.55 -11.56
N TYR A 389 -15.50 5.50 -10.37
CA TYR A 389 -14.33 4.64 -10.13
C TYR A 389 -14.65 3.15 -10.26
N VAL A 390 -15.81 2.69 -9.75
CA VAL A 390 -16.28 1.30 -9.92
C VAL A 390 -16.43 0.96 -11.40
N ASN A 391 -17.13 1.80 -12.16
CA ASN A 391 -17.36 1.59 -13.59
C ASN A 391 -16.04 1.67 -14.38
N THR A 392 -15.21 2.68 -14.13
CA THR A 392 -13.89 2.83 -14.77
C THR A 392 -13.02 1.60 -14.55
N ASN A 393 -12.98 1.08 -13.30
CA ASN A 393 -12.21 -0.14 -13.00
C ASN A 393 -12.76 -1.34 -13.77
N ALA A 394 -14.08 -1.51 -13.85
CA ALA A 394 -14.69 -2.61 -14.59
C ALA A 394 -14.38 -2.54 -16.10
N ASP A 395 -14.63 -1.38 -16.71
CA ASP A 395 -14.41 -1.16 -18.15
C ASP A 395 -12.93 -1.32 -18.53
N ALA A 396 -12.01 -0.78 -17.71
CA ALA A 396 -10.58 -0.89 -17.93
C ALA A 396 -10.10 -2.35 -17.82
N ARG A 397 -10.62 -3.12 -16.85
CA ARG A 397 -10.31 -4.55 -16.70
C ARG A 397 -10.81 -5.37 -17.88
N GLU A 398 -12.05 -5.13 -18.32
CA GLU A 398 -12.63 -5.80 -19.47
C GLU A 398 -11.83 -5.54 -20.75
N TYR A 399 -11.51 -4.25 -21.01
CA TYR A 399 -10.74 -3.90 -22.18
C TYR A 399 -9.31 -4.45 -22.13
N ALA A 400 -8.60 -4.34 -20.99
CA ALA A 400 -7.27 -4.92 -20.86
C ALA A 400 -7.26 -6.43 -21.07
N ALA A 401 -8.28 -7.15 -20.55
CA ALA A 401 -8.45 -8.59 -20.76
C ALA A 401 -8.67 -8.93 -22.23
N SER A 402 -9.40 -8.11 -22.98
CA SER A 402 -9.64 -8.31 -24.43
C SER A 402 -8.37 -8.21 -25.29
N LEU A 403 -7.31 -7.58 -24.75
CA LEU A 403 -6.01 -7.46 -25.44
C LEU A 403 -5.10 -8.68 -25.22
N ILE A 404 -5.47 -9.57 -24.31
CA ILE A 404 -4.72 -10.80 -24.00
C ILE A 404 -5.28 -11.89 -24.91
N LYS A 405 -4.42 -12.48 -25.73
CA LYS A 405 -4.78 -13.52 -26.71
C LYS A 405 -4.69 -14.93 -26.10
#